data_72b5d07f0a5c8942db4cc2550a79c138
#
_entry.id   72b5d07f0a5c8942db4cc2550a79c138
#
_cell.length_a   1.000
_cell.length_b   1.000
_cell.length_c   1.000
_cell.angle_alpha   90.00
_cell.angle_beta   90.00
_cell.angle_gamma   90.00
#
_symmetry.space_group_name_H-M   'P 1'
#
loop_
_entity.id
_entity.type
_entity.pdbx_description
1 polymer ?
#
loop_
_entity_poly.entity_id
_entity_poly.type
_entity_poly.pdbx_seq_one_letter_code
_entity_poly.pdbx_strand_id
1 'polypeptide(L)'
;MANVLQKNWQDLIKPSKLEIQPGRQKNQVATMVAEPLERGFGMTLGNALRRVLLSSLQGAAITTVHIDGVLHEFSSIPGVREDVTNIVLNIKEIALRVHSDGVKRMVLKKEGPGQVKAADIEASSEVEILNPEHVICTLDQGAAIRMEFTASMGKGYVPSERNRPDDAPIGLIPVDSLFSPVKKVSYRVENTREGQILDYDKLTMTVETDGSVSAEDAVALAARILQDQLAVFINFEEPKKAIEESAKHPELAFNAALLKKVDELELSVRSANCLKNDNIVYIGDLIQKTEAEMLRTPNFGRKSLNEIKEVLASMGLHLGMEVPNWPPENIEDLAKRFEDQY
;
A
#
# COMPACT_ATOMS: atom_id res chain seq x y z
N MET A 1 11.10 8.21 35.62
CA MET A 1 11.18 9.25 34.55
C MET A 1 10.52 8.82 33.26
N ALA A 2 10.64 7.56 32.81
CA ALA A 2 10.01 7.08 31.56
C ALA A 2 8.48 7.31 31.50
N ASN A 3 7.78 7.13 32.61
CA ASN A 3 6.30 7.25 32.67
C ASN A 3 5.77 8.68 32.46
N VAL A 4 6.57 9.72 32.78
CA VAL A 4 6.18 11.13 32.60
C VAL A 4 6.39 11.57 31.14
N LEU A 5 7.47 11.10 30.51
CA LEU A 5 7.73 11.41 29.10
C LEU A 5 6.68 10.77 28.17
N GLN A 6 6.27 9.53 28.46
CA GLN A 6 5.26 8.83 27.67
C GLN A 6 3.89 9.48 27.70
N LYS A 7 3.50 10.11 28.80
CA LYS A 7 2.21 10.83 28.89
C LYS A 7 2.10 11.99 27.91
N ASN A 8 3.21 12.62 27.52
CA ASN A 8 3.19 13.79 26.64
C ASN A 8 2.54 13.54 25.27
N TRP A 9 2.54 12.29 24.77
CA TRP A 9 1.92 11.98 23.47
C TRP A 9 0.79 10.94 23.56
N GLN A 10 0.70 10.19 24.68
CA GLN A 10 -0.35 9.19 24.88
C GLN A 10 -1.71 9.82 25.15
N ASP A 11 -1.71 10.93 25.91
CA ASP A 11 -2.93 11.67 26.29
C ASP A 11 -3.47 12.56 25.16
N LEU A 12 -2.71 12.73 24.05
CA LEU A 12 -3.19 13.50 22.90
C LEU A 12 -4.29 12.75 22.15
N ILE A 13 -5.35 13.49 21.81
CA ILE A 13 -6.43 12.95 20.99
C ILE A 13 -5.91 12.60 19.59
N LYS A 14 -6.29 11.44 19.13
CA LYS A 14 -5.95 10.92 17.80
C LYS A 14 -7.23 10.62 17.05
N PRO A 15 -7.31 10.93 15.74
CA PRO A 15 -8.46 10.55 14.95
C PRO A 15 -8.58 9.02 14.95
N SER A 16 -9.76 8.52 15.30
CA SER A 16 -10.04 7.08 15.32
C SER A 16 -10.21 6.50 13.92
N LYS A 17 -10.63 7.32 12.96
CA LYS A 17 -10.94 6.93 11.60
C LYS A 17 -10.67 8.08 10.63
N LEU A 18 -10.09 7.76 9.48
CA LEU A 18 -10.02 8.65 8.33
C LEU A 18 -11.27 8.41 7.48
N GLU A 19 -12.10 9.43 7.31
CA GLU A 19 -13.26 9.38 6.42
C GLU A 19 -12.83 9.78 5.01
N ILE A 20 -13.07 8.91 4.02
CA ILE A 20 -12.69 9.11 2.63
C ILE A 20 -13.95 9.24 1.79
N GLN A 21 -14.11 10.37 1.14
CA GLN A 21 -15.21 10.65 0.23
C GLN A 21 -14.68 10.70 -1.21
N PRO A 22 -15.04 9.72 -2.06
CA PRO A 22 -14.62 9.73 -3.45
C PRO A 22 -15.22 10.91 -4.20
N GLY A 23 -14.41 11.55 -5.04
CA GLY A 23 -14.82 12.64 -5.91
C GLY A 23 -15.52 12.18 -7.19
N ARG A 24 -15.75 13.12 -8.12
CA ARG A 24 -16.41 12.85 -9.41
C ARG A 24 -15.68 11.83 -10.28
N GLN A 25 -14.36 11.84 -10.27
CA GLN A 25 -13.52 10.86 -10.97
C GLN A 25 -13.04 9.85 -9.94
N LYS A 26 -13.62 8.65 -10.00
CA LYS A 26 -13.28 7.55 -9.11
C LYS A 26 -11.78 7.26 -9.21
N ASN A 27 -11.09 7.19 -8.09
CA ASN A 27 -9.64 6.98 -7.91
C ASN A 27 -8.73 8.18 -8.23
N GLN A 28 -9.18 9.23 -8.95
CA GLN A 28 -8.33 10.38 -9.24
C GLN A 28 -8.54 11.53 -8.25
N VAL A 29 -9.75 11.69 -7.74
CA VAL A 29 -10.07 12.75 -6.77
C VAL A 29 -10.69 12.12 -5.52
N ALA A 30 -10.15 12.45 -4.36
CA ALA A 30 -10.74 12.09 -3.08
C ALA A 30 -10.63 13.24 -2.09
N THR A 31 -11.66 13.36 -1.25
CA THR A 31 -11.67 14.24 -0.10
C THR A 31 -11.55 13.41 1.17
N MET A 32 -10.57 13.71 1.99
CA MET A 32 -10.27 13.00 3.23
C MET A 32 -10.54 13.92 4.40
N VAL A 33 -11.23 13.40 5.41
CA VAL A 33 -11.57 14.11 6.62
C VAL A 33 -10.95 13.40 7.82
N ALA A 34 -10.12 14.11 8.57
CA ALA A 34 -9.53 13.65 9.81
C ALA A 34 -10.02 14.52 10.96
N GLU A 35 -10.77 13.92 11.87
CA GLU A 35 -11.31 14.54 13.09
C GLU A 35 -11.54 13.50 14.20
N PRO A 36 -11.43 13.86 15.48
CA PRO A 36 -10.85 15.12 16.00
C PRO A 36 -9.31 15.08 16.00
N LEU A 37 -8.69 16.24 15.82
CA LEU A 37 -7.25 16.46 15.99
C LEU A 37 -7.03 17.48 17.10
N GLU A 38 -5.92 17.37 17.83
CA GLU A 38 -5.51 18.41 18.76
C GLU A 38 -5.38 19.77 18.06
N ARG A 39 -5.67 20.84 18.78
CA ARG A 39 -5.61 22.21 18.28
C ARG A 39 -4.24 22.53 17.67
N GLY A 40 -4.25 23.01 16.42
CA GLY A 40 -3.07 23.35 15.63
C GLY A 40 -2.52 22.18 14.80
N PHE A 41 -2.85 20.92 15.11
CA PHE A 41 -2.39 19.77 14.34
C PHE A 41 -3.04 19.70 12.95
N GLY A 42 -4.25 20.20 12.78
CA GLY A 42 -4.87 20.30 11.46
C GLY A 42 -4.02 21.09 10.47
N MET A 43 -3.51 22.26 10.88
CA MET A 43 -2.63 23.09 10.05
C MET A 43 -1.26 22.44 9.83
N THR A 44 -0.67 21.87 10.88
CA THR A 44 0.66 21.22 10.81
C THR A 44 0.63 20.02 9.87
N LEU A 45 -0.32 19.10 10.04
CA LEU A 45 -0.45 17.91 9.21
C LEU A 45 -0.88 18.26 7.78
N GLY A 46 -1.85 19.17 7.63
CA GLY A 46 -2.34 19.62 6.33
C GLY A 46 -1.22 20.20 5.45
N ASN A 47 -0.41 21.10 6.02
CA ASN A 47 0.71 21.69 5.30
C ASN A 47 1.83 20.68 5.01
N ALA A 48 2.20 19.84 5.99
CA ALA A 48 3.22 18.83 5.82
C ALA A 48 2.85 17.81 4.73
N LEU A 49 1.64 17.23 4.81
CA LEU A 49 1.13 16.29 3.81
C LEU A 49 1.04 16.93 2.42
N ARG A 50 0.51 18.16 2.32
CA ARG A 50 0.45 18.86 1.04
C ARG A 50 1.81 19.00 0.39
N ARG A 51 2.82 19.39 1.16
CA ARG A 51 4.19 19.55 0.63
C ARG A 51 4.76 18.24 0.14
N VAL A 52 4.63 17.16 0.91
CA VAL A 52 5.15 15.84 0.54
C VAL A 52 4.41 15.27 -0.66
N LEU A 53 3.08 15.42 -0.72
CA LEU A 53 2.25 14.99 -1.85
C LEU A 53 2.70 15.62 -3.18
N LEU A 54 3.02 16.92 -3.17
CA LEU A 54 3.41 17.64 -4.38
C LEU A 54 4.87 17.46 -4.79
N SER A 55 5.78 17.08 -3.87
CA SER A 55 7.22 17.09 -4.13
C SER A 55 7.91 15.73 -4.05
N SER A 56 7.37 14.77 -3.30
CA SER A 56 8.16 13.61 -2.89
C SER A 56 7.66 12.27 -3.46
N LEU A 57 6.44 12.24 -4.00
CA LEU A 57 5.91 11.04 -4.62
C LEU A 57 6.59 10.79 -5.97
N GLN A 58 6.81 9.52 -6.25
CA GLN A 58 7.40 9.05 -7.49
C GLN A 58 6.31 8.84 -8.54
N GLY A 59 6.62 9.23 -9.78
CA GLY A 59 5.77 9.00 -10.94
C GLY A 59 6.59 8.86 -12.20
N ALA A 60 5.93 8.79 -13.36
CA ALA A 60 6.55 8.64 -14.65
C ALA A 60 6.24 9.84 -15.55
N ALA A 61 7.20 10.25 -16.37
CA ALA A 61 7.00 11.31 -17.34
C ALA A 61 7.90 11.10 -18.57
N ILE A 62 7.53 11.74 -19.68
CA ILE A 62 8.36 11.81 -20.88
C ILE A 62 9.50 12.81 -20.62
N THR A 63 10.72 12.37 -20.87
CA THR A 63 11.96 13.16 -20.64
C THR A 63 12.54 13.71 -21.93
N THR A 64 12.40 12.98 -23.05
CA THR A 64 12.89 13.45 -24.35
C THR A 64 11.93 13.04 -25.46
N VAL A 65 11.93 13.81 -26.52
CA VAL A 65 11.22 13.48 -27.77
C VAL A 65 12.16 13.71 -28.96
N HIS A 66 12.09 12.83 -29.91
CA HIS A 66 12.71 12.98 -31.24
C HIS A 66 11.61 12.94 -32.29
N ILE A 67 11.55 13.97 -33.14
CA ILE A 67 10.56 14.08 -34.23
C ILE A 67 11.33 14.06 -35.55
N ASP A 68 10.96 13.19 -36.47
CA ASP A 68 11.64 13.08 -37.75
C ASP A 68 11.54 14.39 -38.52
N GLY A 69 12.70 14.87 -39.02
CA GLY A 69 12.80 16.13 -39.77
C GLY A 69 12.85 17.40 -38.92
N VAL A 70 12.85 17.29 -37.58
CA VAL A 70 12.92 18.41 -36.64
C VAL A 70 14.28 18.44 -35.93
N LEU A 71 14.92 19.60 -35.89
CA LEU A 71 16.24 19.77 -35.27
C LEU A 71 16.16 20.46 -33.89
N HIS A 72 15.13 21.27 -33.65
CA HIS A 72 14.94 22.02 -32.41
C HIS A 72 13.47 22.37 -32.17
N GLU A 73 13.12 22.73 -30.96
CA GLU A 73 11.76 23.02 -30.52
C GLU A 73 11.09 24.27 -31.17
N PHE A 74 11.89 25.17 -31.74
CA PHE A 74 11.37 26.39 -32.38
C PHE A 74 11.16 26.24 -33.89
N SER A 75 10.84 25.03 -34.35
CA SER A 75 10.58 24.75 -35.76
C SER A 75 9.09 24.45 -36.00
N SER A 76 8.68 24.46 -37.24
CA SER A 76 7.38 24.02 -37.71
C SER A 76 7.52 22.80 -38.60
N ILE A 77 6.50 21.95 -38.60
CA ILE A 77 6.44 20.73 -39.40
C ILE A 77 5.47 20.94 -40.55
N PRO A 78 5.86 20.76 -41.81
CA PRO A 78 4.95 20.89 -42.97
C PRO A 78 3.77 19.95 -42.83
N GLY A 79 2.55 20.50 -42.97
CA GLY A 79 1.28 19.74 -42.87
C GLY A 79 0.86 19.40 -41.43
N VAL A 80 1.48 19.96 -40.43
CA VAL A 80 1.03 19.91 -39.03
C VAL A 80 0.60 21.30 -38.61
N ARG A 81 -0.56 21.42 -37.94
CA ARG A 81 -1.11 22.71 -37.56
C ARG A 81 -0.41 23.38 -36.41
N GLU A 82 -0.01 22.57 -35.43
CA GLU A 82 0.70 23.00 -34.25
C GLU A 82 2.19 23.11 -34.55
N ASP A 83 2.86 24.09 -33.97
CA ASP A 83 4.31 24.17 -33.98
C ASP A 83 4.93 23.16 -32.98
N VAL A 84 6.22 22.89 -33.11
CA VAL A 84 6.92 21.90 -32.28
C VAL A 84 6.84 22.27 -30.80
N THR A 85 6.85 23.57 -30.45
CA THR A 85 6.72 24.03 -29.08
C THR A 85 5.36 23.62 -28.48
N ASN A 86 4.27 23.81 -29.24
CA ASN A 86 2.95 23.38 -28.80
C ASN A 86 2.83 21.86 -28.72
N ILE A 87 3.46 21.12 -29.64
CA ILE A 87 3.53 19.65 -29.58
C ILE A 87 4.24 19.21 -28.30
N VAL A 88 5.36 19.82 -27.96
CA VAL A 88 6.11 19.51 -26.72
C VAL A 88 5.26 19.80 -25.47
N LEU A 89 4.51 20.93 -25.46
CA LEU A 89 3.61 21.25 -24.36
C LEU A 89 2.50 20.20 -24.21
N ASN A 90 1.93 19.75 -25.32
CA ASN A 90 0.91 18.67 -25.28
C ASN A 90 1.51 17.33 -24.84
N ILE A 91 2.74 17.01 -25.23
CA ILE A 91 3.43 15.80 -24.80
C ILE A 91 3.64 15.77 -23.28
N LYS A 92 3.92 16.90 -22.65
CA LYS A 92 4.09 17.02 -21.18
C LYS A 92 2.83 16.68 -20.40
N GLU A 93 1.66 16.82 -21.00
CA GLU A 93 0.37 16.50 -20.36
C GLU A 93 -0.02 15.02 -20.47
N ILE A 94 0.77 14.19 -21.17
CA ILE A 94 0.53 12.77 -21.27
C ILE A 94 0.81 12.11 -19.92
N ALA A 95 -0.23 11.53 -19.33
CA ALA A 95 -0.15 10.81 -18.07
C ALA A 95 0.25 9.34 -18.32
N LEU A 96 1.33 8.92 -17.69
CA LEU A 96 1.91 7.60 -17.86
C LEU A 96 1.95 6.83 -16.53
N ARG A 97 1.76 5.51 -16.62
CA ARG A 97 2.09 4.57 -15.56
C ARG A 97 3.14 3.60 -16.07
N VAL A 98 4.23 3.47 -15.34
CA VAL A 98 5.34 2.57 -15.69
C VAL A 98 5.45 1.49 -14.62
N HIS A 99 5.53 0.23 -15.04
CA HIS A 99 5.51 -0.94 -14.15
C HIS A 99 6.88 -1.49 -13.81
N SER A 100 7.95 -0.99 -14.45
CA SER A 100 9.32 -1.45 -14.22
C SER A 100 10.32 -0.30 -14.26
N ASP A 101 11.41 -0.45 -13.54
CA ASP A 101 12.48 0.55 -13.51
C ASP A 101 13.19 0.68 -14.88
N GLY A 102 13.86 1.83 -15.04
CA GLY A 102 14.67 2.13 -16.21
C GLY A 102 13.97 3.00 -17.26
N VAL A 103 14.70 3.26 -18.33
CA VAL A 103 14.27 4.13 -19.42
C VAL A 103 13.40 3.33 -20.40
N LYS A 104 12.23 3.88 -20.73
CA LYS A 104 11.26 3.27 -21.66
C LYS A 104 11.22 4.06 -22.95
N ARG A 105 11.22 3.33 -24.06
CA ARG A 105 11.07 3.93 -25.40
C ARG A 105 9.70 3.63 -25.95
N MET A 106 9.08 4.63 -26.57
CA MET A 106 7.77 4.54 -27.21
C MET A 106 7.87 5.20 -28.57
N VAL A 107 7.07 4.76 -29.52
CA VAL A 107 7.06 5.26 -30.89
C VAL A 107 5.64 5.62 -31.27
N LEU A 108 5.49 6.73 -31.99
CA LEU A 108 4.23 7.13 -32.63
C LEU A 108 4.48 7.28 -34.12
N LYS A 109 3.62 6.68 -34.93
CA LYS A 109 3.59 6.84 -36.38
C LYS A 109 2.16 7.05 -36.80
N LYS A 110 1.89 8.14 -37.49
CA LYS A 110 0.55 8.43 -38.01
C LYS A 110 0.61 9.19 -39.32
N GLU A 111 -0.27 8.82 -40.24
CA GLU A 111 -0.50 9.48 -41.51
C GLU A 111 -1.87 10.17 -41.45
N GLY A 112 -1.91 11.43 -41.95
CA GLY A 112 -3.11 12.25 -41.89
C GLY A 112 -4.05 12.06 -43.07
N PRO A 113 -5.20 12.75 -43.06
CA PRO A 113 -5.57 13.86 -42.17
C PRO A 113 -6.23 13.37 -40.86
N GLY A 114 -6.03 14.12 -39.78
CA GLY A 114 -6.71 13.88 -38.52
C GLY A 114 -5.91 14.26 -37.28
N GLN A 115 -6.54 14.07 -36.12
CA GLN A 115 -5.89 14.33 -34.83
C GLN A 115 -4.97 13.17 -34.45
N VAL A 116 -3.78 13.49 -34.01
CA VAL A 116 -2.83 12.55 -33.38
C VAL A 116 -3.09 12.57 -31.88
N LYS A 117 -3.46 11.42 -31.33
CA LYS A 117 -3.79 11.28 -29.90
C LYS A 117 -2.76 10.47 -29.17
N ALA A 118 -2.75 10.56 -27.85
CA ALA A 118 -1.90 9.74 -27.02
C ALA A 118 -2.14 8.22 -27.21
N ALA A 119 -3.36 7.81 -27.58
CA ALA A 119 -3.72 6.44 -27.96
C ALA A 119 -2.94 5.90 -29.17
N ASP A 120 -2.41 6.78 -30.03
CA ASP A 120 -1.65 6.40 -31.23
C ASP A 120 -0.17 6.04 -30.89
N ILE A 121 0.25 6.21 -29.63
CA ILE A 121 1.61 5.86 -29.18
C ILE A 121 1.71 4.35 -29.00
N GLU A 122 2.61 3.72 -29.71
CA GLU A 122 2.99 2.32 -29.51
C GLU A 122 3.90 2.23 -28.29
N ALA A 123 3.33 1.83 -27.15
CA ALA A 123 4.04 1.60 -25.92
C ALA A 123 4.29 0.10 -25.67
N SER A 124 5.35 -0.24 -24.96
CA SER A 124 5.56 -1.60 -24.47
C SER A 124 4.53 -1.98 -23.40
N SER A 125 4.36 -3.27 -23.11
CA SER A 125 3.47 -3.74 -22.04
C SER A 125 3.81 -3.20 -20.64
N GLU A 126 4.98 -2.59 -20.49
CA GLU A 126 5.45 -1.99 -19.23
C GLU A 126 5.01 -0.54 -19.04
N VAL A 127 4.43 0.09 -20.06
CA VAL A 127 3.99 1.49 -20.02
C VAL A 127 2.51 1.56 -20.40
N GLU A 128 1.71 2.13 -19.53
CA GLU A 128 0.29 2.38 -19.71
C GLU A 128 0.03 3.88 -19.87
N ILE A 129 -0.73 4.27 -20.89
CA ILE A 129 -1.17 5.65 -21.12
C ILE A 129 -2.53 5.84 -20.47
N LEU A 130 -2.64 6.77 -19.52
CA LEU A 130 -3.84 6.95 -18.71
C LEU A 130 -4.84 7.93 -19.32
N ASN A 131 -4.40 8.80 -20.25
CA ASN A 131 -5.24 9.77 -20.95
C ASN A 131 -5.17 9.57 -22.48
N PRO A 132 -5.66 8.45 -23.03
CA PRO A 132 -5.52 8.08 -24.44
C PRO A 132 -6.16 9.09 -25.40
N GLU A 133 -7.20 9.82 -24.97
CA GLU A 133 -7.91 10.81 -25.78
C GLU A 133 -7.17 12.16 -25.88
N HIS A 134 -6.07 12.33 -25.18
CA HIS A 134 -5.30 13.58 -25.20
C HIS A 134 -4.71 13.83 -26.59
N VAL A 135 -4.95 15.02 -27.17
CA VAL A 135 -4.51 15.37 -28.51
C VAL A 135 -3.09 15.95 -28.46
N ILE A 136 -2.19 15.37 -29.25
CA ILE A 136 -0.79 15.80 -29.35
C ILE A 136 -0.65 16.84 -30.47
N CYS A 137 -1.17 16.56 -31.65
CA CYS A 137 -1.17 17.47 -32.78
C CYS A 137 -2.25 17.10 -33.82
N THR A 138 -2.41 17.94 -34.84
CA THR A 138 -3.38 17.74 -35.93
C THR A 138 -2.68 17.73 -37.27
N LEU A 139 -2.87 16.66 -38.04
CA LEU A 139 -2.29 16.49 -39.37
C LEU A 139 -3.26 16.96 -40.46
N ASP A 140 -2.72 17.67 -41.46
CA ASP A 140 -3.44 18.01 -42.70
C ASP A 140 -3.36 16.85 -43.71
N GLN A 141 -4.03 16.99 -44.84
CA GLN A 141 -4.11 15.97 -45.88
C GLN A 141 -2.71 15.69 -46.49
N GLY A 142 -2.28 14.42 -46.49
CA GLY A 142 -0.99 14.00 -47.01
C GLY A 142 0.22 14.22 -46.07
N ALA A 143 -0.01 14.70 -44.86
CA ALA A 143 1.04 14.82 -43.84
C ALA A 143 1.25 13.49 -43.13
N ALA A 144 2.48 13.19 -42.76
CA ALA A 144 2.86 12.06 -41.90
C ALA A 144 3.79 12.54 -40.81
N ILE A 145 3.67 11.97 -39.62
CA ILE A 145 4.52 12.26 -38.48
C ILE A 145 5.04 10.97 -37.85
N ARG A 146 6.31 11.00 -37.48
CA ARG A 146 6.94 9.97 -36.66
C ARG A 146 7.66 10.62 -35.48
N MET A 147 7.34 10.13 -34.29
CA MET A 147 7.92 10.59 -33.04
C MET A 147 8.45 9.42 -32.24
N GLU A 148 9.59 9.60 -31.59
CA GLU A 148 10.15 8.66 -30.63
C GLU A 148 10.22 9.35 -29.28
N PHE A 149 9.64 8.73 -28.25
CA PHE A 149 9.59 9.26 -26.89
C PHE A 149 10.46 8.41 -25.98
N THR A 150 11.07 9.11 -25.03
CA THR A 150 11.73 8.45 -23.90
C THR A 150 11.03 8.83 -22.64
N ALA A 151 10.61 7.84 -21.85
CA ALA A 151 10.00 8.04 -20.54
C ALA A 151 10.85 7.40 -19.43
N SER A 152 10.84 8.00 -18.27
CA SER A 152 11.50 7.46 -17.08
C SER A 152 10.70 7.72 -15.83
N MET A 153 11.06 7.06 -14.74
CA MET A 153 10.52 7.33 -13.41
C MET A 153 11.38 8.39 -12.71
N GLY A 154 10.71 9.24 -11.93
CA GLY A 154 11.41 10.31 -11.18
C GLY A 154 10.53 10.88 -10.08
N LYS A 155 10.96 11.98 -9.49
CA LYS A 155 10.26 12.71 -8.42
C LYS A 155 10.25 14.21 -8.69
N GLY A 156 9.10 14.84 -8.39
CA GLY A 156 8.93 16.27 -8.49
C GLY A 156 9.05 16.79 -9.91
N TYR A 157 9.71 17.94 -10.09
CA TYR A 157 9.94 18.61 -11.38
C TYR A 157 11.42 18.56 -11.76
N VAL A 158 11.68 18.14 -12.99
CA VAL A 158 13.04 18.12 -13.56
C VAL A 158 13.05 18.99 -14.83
N PRO A 159 13.87 20.06 -14.88
CA PRO A 159 13.97 20.91 -16.06
C PRO A 159 14.62 20.17 -17.23
N SER A 160 14.26 20.55 -18.46
CA SER A 160 14.69 19.92 -19.70
C SER A 160 16.22 19.80 -19.84
N GLU A 161 16.97 20.77 -19.32
CA GLU A 161 18.43 20.76 -19.35
C GLU A 161 19.04 19.55 -18.64
N ARG A 162 18.39 19.08 -17.57
CA ARG A 162 18.83 17.88 -16.82
C ARG A 162 18.40 16.57 -17.48
N ASN A 163 17.40 16.62 -18.34
CA ASN A 163 16.91 15.47 -19.10
C ASN A 163 17.71 15.23 -20.39
N ARG A 164 18.63 16.15 -20.74
CA ARG A 164 19.47 16.00 -21.91
C ARG A 164 20.62 15.04 -21.63
N PRO A 165 20.73 13.91 -22.35
CA PRO A 165 21.88 13.02 -22.24
C PRO A 165 23.16 13.70 -22.73
N ASP A 166 24.32 13.35 -22.18
CA ASP A 166 25.63 13.89 -22.62
C ASP A 166 25.90 13.54 -24.10
N ASP A 167 25.48 12.35 -24.57
CA ASP A 167 25.59 11.88 -25.94
C ASP A 167 24.31 12.10 -26.74
N ALA A 168 23.58 13.19 -26.52
CA ALA A 168 22.33 13.46 -27.20
C ALA A 168 22.52 13.54 -28.73
N PRO A 169 21.80 12.72 -29.53
CA PRO A 169 21.83 12.82 -30.99
C PRO A 169 21.26 14.16 -31.46
N ILE A 170 21.65 14.59 -32.65
CA ILE A 170 21.11 15.79 -33.28
C ILE A 170 19.61 15.63 -33.49
N GLY A 171 18.81 16.62 -33.12
CA GLY A 171 17.35 16.57 -33.22
C GLY A 171 16.63 15.97 -31.99
N LEU A 172 17.37 15.51 -30.97
CA LEU A 172 16.74 15.13 -29.70
C LEU A 172 16.34 16.39 -28.92
N ILE A 173 15.07 16.52 -28.62
CA ILE A 173 14.47 17.62 -27.87
C ILE A 173 14.25 17.14 -26.43
N PRO A 174 14.98 17.68 -25.44
CA PRO A 174 14.73 17.39 -24.05
C PRO A 174 13.45 18.10 -23.58
N VAL A 175 12.64 17.39 -22.83
CA VAL A 175 11.35 17.86 -22.31
C VAL A 175 11.48 18.02 -20.80
N ASP A 176 11.03 19.14 -20.26
CA ASP A 176 10.92 19.30 -18.82
C ASP A 176 9.80 18.40 -18.28
N SER A 177 10.10 17.64 -17.25
CA SER A 177 9.27 16.54 -16.80
C SER A 177 8.68 16.80 -15.42
N LEU A 178 7.35 16.72 -15.33
CA LEU A 178 6.62 16.73 -14.06
C LEU A 178 6.31 15.28 -13.66
N PHE A 179 7.13 14.73 -12.78
CA PHE A 179 6.99 13.34 -12.33
C PHE A 179 5.96 13.16 -11.24
N SER A 180 5.54 14.24 -10.55
CA SER A 180 4.57 14.12 -9.46
C SER A 180 3.23 13.60 -9.99
N PRO A 181 2.72 12.48 -9.44
CA PRO A 181 1.40 11.97 -9.81
C PRO A 181 0.26 12.84 -9.27
N VAL A 182 0.55 13.73 -8.33
CA VAL A 182 -0.43 14.60 -7.69
C VAL A 182 -0.48 15.94 -8.40
N LYS A 183 -1.63 16.26 -9.00
CA LYS A 183 -1.88 17.51 -9.75
C LYS A 183 -2.24 18.66 -8.82
N LYS A 184 -3.11 18.39 -7.83
CA LYS A 184 -3.64 19.42 -6.94
C LYS A 184 -3.89 18.90 -5.54
N VAL A 185 -3.53 19.71 -4.55
CA VAL A 185 -3.85 19.46 -3.15
C VAL A 185 -4.40 20.74 -2.53
N SER A 186 -5.60 20.66 -1.99
CA SER A 186 -6.19 21.73 -1.17
C SER A 186 -6.57 21.16 0.19
N TYR A 187 -6.41 21.95 1.25
CA TYR A 187 -6.87 21.57 2.57
C TYR A 187 -7.52 22.74 3.29
N ARG A 188 -8.41 22.41 4.22
CA ARG A 188 -9.12 23.34 5.08
C ARG A 188 -9.11 22.80 6.49
N VAL A 189 -8.92 23.70 7.45
CA VAL A 189 -8.97 23.39 8.88
C VAL A 189 -10.14 24.14 9.47
N GLU A 190 -11.00 23.42 10.17
CA GLU A 190 -12.18 23.95 10.86
C GLU A 190 -12.17 23.45 12.30
N ASN A 191 -12.87 24.16 13.19
CA ASN A 191 -13.03 23.67 14.56
C ASN A 191 -14.09 22.56 14.59
N THR A 192 -13.84 21.54 15.40
CA THR A 192 -14.78 20.46 15.65
C THR A 192 -15.00 20.26 17.14
N ARG A 193 -16.05 19.51 17.47
CA ARG A 193 -16.43 19.24 18.86
C ARG A 193 -16.20 17.79 19.21
N GLU A 194 -15.55 17.56 20.34
CA GLU A 194 -15.49 16.24 20.96
C GLU A 194 -16.03 16.31 22.38
N GLY A 195 -17.16 15.66 22.65
CA GLY A 195 -17.87 15.74 23.90
C GLY A 195 -18.36 17.17 24.21
N GLN A 196 -17.85 17.77 25.26
CA GLN A 196 -18.17 19.17 25.67
C GLN A 196 -17.10 20.18 25.24
N ILE A 197 -15.98 19.73 24.66
CA ILE A 197 -14.87 20.58 24.25
C ILE A 197 -15.01 20.91 22.76
N LEU A 198 -14.93 22.20 22.43
CA LEU A 198 -15.12 22.74 21.07
C LEU A 198 -13.81 23.12 20.38
N ASP A 199 -12.66 22.81 20.95
CA ASP A 199 -11.36 23.39 20.62
C ASP A 199 -10.45 22.38 19.87
N TYR A 200 -11.06 21.43 19.17
CA TYR A 200 -10.34 20.47 18.33
C TYR A 200 -10.37 20.88 16.85
N ASP A 201 -9.36 20.45 16.11
CA ASP A 201 -9.28 20.68 14.68
C ASP A 201 -9.94 19.54 13.88
N LYS A 202 -10.60 19.93 12.79
CA LYS A 202 -11.05 19.07 11.70
C LYS A 202 -10.25 19.42 10.46
N LEU A 203 -9.47 18.48 9.96
CA LEU A 203 -8.74 18.63 8.70
C LEU A 203 -9.53 17.98 7.56
N THR A 204 -9.90 18.79 6.57
CA THR A 204 -10.48 18.34 5.32
C THR A 204 -9.46 18.57 4.21
N MET A 205 -9.01 17.52 3.53
CA MET A 205 -8.02 17.59 2.46
C MET A 205 -8.58 16.96 1.18
N THR A 206 -8.50 17.70 0.07
CA THR A 206 -8.89 17.21 -1.25
C THR A 206 -7.62 17.05 -2.10
N VAL A 207 -7.44 15.85 -2.63
CA VAL A 207 -6.29 15.47 -3.46
C VAL A 207 -6.78 15.05 -4.83
N GLU A 208 -6.13 15.57 -5.86
CA GLU A 208 -6.37 15.23 -7.27
C GLU A 208 -5.08 14.69 -7.87
N THR A 209 -5.16 13.49 -8.47
CA THR A 209 -4.04 12.79 -9.11
C THR A 209 -4.26 12.69 -10.62
N ASP A 210 -3.23 12.27 -11.33
CA ASP A 210 -3.28 11.95 -12.76
C ASP A 210 -3.91 10.58 -13.08
N GLY A 211 -4.15 9.76 -12.04
CA GLY A 211 -4.68 8.39 -12.14
C GLY A 211 -3.60 7.30 -12.09
N SER A 212 -2.31 7.64 -12.11
CA SER A 212 -1.23 6.65 -11.94
C SER A 212 -1.21 6.05 -10.53
N VAL A 213 -1.56 6.87 -9.54
CA VAL A 213 -1.75 6.48 -8.13
C VAL A 213 -3.13 6.94 -7.69
N SER A 214 -3.83 6.16 -6.89
CA SER A 214 -5.10 6.60 -6.31
C SER A 214 -4.87 7.75 -5.32
N ALA A 215 -5.85 8.65 -5.15
CA ALA A 215 -5.73 9.74 -4.20
C ALA A 215 -5.55 9.24 -2.75
N GLU A 216 -6.14 8.11 -2.41
CA GLU A 216 -6.02 7.45 -1.11
C GLU A 216 -4.59 6.93 -0.88
N ASP A 217 -4.05 6.18 -1.84
CA ASP A 217 -2.69 5.65 -1.76
C ASP A 217 -1.66 6.76 -1.74
N ALA A 218 -1.88 7.84 -2.50
CA ALA A 218 -1.00 9.00 -2.50
C ALA A 218 -0.85 9.60 -1.10
N VAL A 219 -1.97 9.77 -0.37
CA VAL A 219 -1.93 10.29 1.01
C VAL A 219 -1.29 9.28 1.98
N ALA A 220 -1.58 7.99 1.83
CA ALA A 220 -0.96 6.94 2.64
C ALA A 220 0.58 6.92 2.46
N LEU A 221 1.06 7.00 1.21
CA LEU A 221 2.49 7.08 0.88
C LEU A 221 3.13 8.36 1.44
N ALA A 222 2.45 9.51 1.32
CA ALA A 222 2.95 10.77 1.86
C ALA A 222 3.05 10.74 3.39
N ALA A 223 2.06 10.15 4.06
CA ALA A 223 2.09 9.96 5.50
C ALA A 223 3.23 9.03 5.94
N ARG A 224 3.46 7.94 5.20
CA ARG A 224 4.56 7.01 5.44
C ARG A 224 5.92 7.68 5.28
N ILE A 225 6.11 8.48 4.21
CA ILE A 225 7.35 9.25 4.00
C ILE A 225 7.61 10.19 5.18
N LEU A 226 6.57 10.91 5.66
CA LEU A 226 6.71 11.80 6.82
C LEU A 226 7.08 11.02 8.08
N GLN A 227 6.44 9.89 8.33
CA GLN A 227 6.74 9.04 9.47
C GLN A 227 8.20 8.58 9.46
N ASP A 228 8.68 8.09 8.32
CA ASP A 228 10.05 7.60 8.18
C ASP A 228 11.08 8.73 8.35
N GLN A 229 10.79 9.94 7.83
CA GLN A 229 11.67 11.09 8.00
C GLN A 229 11.69 11.61 9.45
N LEU A 230 10.57 11.52 10.17
CA LEU A 230 10.49 11.92 11.57
C LEU A 230 11.11 10.89 12.52
N ALA A 231 11.24 9.64 12.12
CA ALA A 231 11.80 8.58 12.96
C ALA A 231 13.22 8.90 13.48
N VAL A 232 14.04 9.61 12.68
CA VAL A 232 15.41 10.02 13.08
C VAL A 232 15.42 10.97 14.28
N PHE A 233 14.34 11.73 14.49
CA PHE A 233 14.24 12.68 15.60
C PHE A 233 13.78 12.04 16.91
N ILE A 234 13.38 10.77 16.87
CA ILE A 234 13.00 10.00 18.04
C ILE A 234 14.26 9.34 18.60
N ASN A 235 14.79 9.86 19.69
CA ASN A 235 16.06 9.43 20.31
C ASN A 235 15.90 8.59 21.59
N PHE A 236 14.69 8.20 21.92
CA PHE A 236 14.38 7.35 23.06
C PHE A 236 13.82 6.02 22.59
N GLU A 237 14.17 4.94 23.30
CA GLU A 237 13.59 3.63 23.08
C GLU A 237 12.11 3.68 23.52
N GLU A 238 11.22 3.55 22.56
CA GLU A 238 9.83 3.24 22.88
C GLU A 238 9.84 1.86 23.56
N PRO A 239 9.23 1.73 24.77
CA PRO A 239 8.96 0.42 25.29
C PRO A 239 8.20 -0.31 24.18
N LYS A 240 8.80 -1.37 23.63
CA LYS A 240 8.07 -2.24 22.70
C LYS A 240 6.76 -2.54 23.40
N LYS A 241 5.65 -1.91 22.96
CA LYS A 241 4.34 -2.45 23.25
C LYS A 241 4.51 -3.88 22.82
N ALA A 242 4.47 -4.81 23.79
CA ALA A 242 4.21 -6.18 23.45
C ALA A 242 3.05 -6.07 22.49
N ILE A 243 3.31 -6.38 21.22
CA ILE A 243 2.34 -6.28 20.15
C ILE A 243 1.17 -7.06 20.73
N GLU A 244 0.11 -6.34 21.13
CA GLU A 244 -1.18 -6.91 21.37
C GLU A 244 -1.69 -7.35 19.99
N GLU A 245 -1.00 -8.33 19.39
CA GLU A 245 -1.52 -9.15 18.31
C GLU A 245 -2.76 -9.93 18.77
N SER A 246 -3.05 -9.93 20.09
CA SER A 246 -4.23 -10.54 20.69
C SER A 246 -5.50 -9.67 20.67
N ALA A 247 -5.46 -8.40 20.24
CA ALA A 247 -6.65 -7.52 20.32
C ALA A 247 -7.52 -7.49 19.05
N LYS A 248 -7.18 -8.24 17.98
CA LYS A 248 -8.05 -8.29 16.79
C LYS A 248 -9.04 -9.44 16.75
N HIS A 249 -8.84 -10.47 17.58
CA HIS A 249 -9.80 -11.54 17.80
C HIS A 249 -9.64 -12.05 19.23
N PRO A 250 -10.56 -11.73 20.16
CA PRO A 250 -10.56 -12.34 21.50
C PRO A 250 -10.71 -13.88 21.44
N GLU A 251 -11.06 -14.42 20.27
CA GLU A 251 -11.23 -15.86 20.01
C GLU A 251 -9.93 -16.60 19.64
N LEU A 252 -8.78 -15.91 19.41
CA LEU A 252 -7.51 -16.53 18.98
C LEU A 252 -6.40 -16.51 20.07
N ALA A 253 -6.79 -16.53 21.35
CA ALA A 253 -5.85 -16.69 22.45
C ALA A 253 -5.26 -18.11 22.55
N PHE A 254 -5.69 -19.04 21.69
CA PHE A 254 -5.24 -20.44 21.70
C PHE A 254 -4.24 -20.69 20.55
N ASN A 255 -3.16 -21.38 20.86
CA ASN A 255 -2.26 -21.91 19.84
C ASN A 255 -3.08 -22.80 18.89
N ALA A 256 -3.01 -22.56 17.58
CA ALA A 256 -3.74 -23.33 16.56
C ALA A 256 -3.55 -24.84 16.68
N ALA A 257 -2.39 -25.28 17.24
CA ALA A 257 -2.11 -26.67 17.55
C ALA A 257 -3.10 -27.28 18.57
N LEU A 258 -3.70 -26.48 19.46
CA LEU A 258 -4.60 -26.98 20.51
C LEU A 258 -5.99 -27.34 19.96
N LEU A 259 -6.39 -26.74 18.85
CA LEU A 259 -7.68 -26.97 18.16
C LEU A 259 -7.64 -28.17 17.21
N LYS A 260 -6.43 -28.75 16.97
CA LYS A 260 -6.34 -29.98 16.18
C LYS A 260 -6.91 -31.16 16.93
N LYS A 261 -7.49 -32.09 16.16
CA LYS A 261 -8.03 -33.35 16.73
C LYS A 261 -6.91 -34.29 17.10
N VAL A 262 -7.10 -35.06 18.16
CA VAL A 262 -6.14 -36.05 18.62
C VAL A 262 -5.95 -37.17 17.58
N ASP A 263 -6.93 -37.39 16.71
CA ASP A 263 -6.87 -38.37 15.60
C ASP A 263 -5.84 -37.98 14.51
N GLU A 264 -5.43 -36.71 14.44
CA GLU A 264 -4.42 -36.20 13.50
C GLU A 264 -2.99 -36.43 14.03
N LEU A 265 -2.85 -36.80 15.29
CA LEU A 265 -1.54 -37.15 15.86
C LEU A 265 -1.16 -38.55 15.37
N GLU A 266 0.10 -38.74 14.97
CA GLU A 266 0.66 -40.01 14.57
C GLU A 266 0.83 -40.94 15.78
N LEU A 267 -0.30 -41.32 16.40
CA LEU A 267 -0.35 -42.22 17.56
C LEU A 267 -0.67 -43.64 17.14
N SER A 268 -0.22 -44.61 17.92
CA SER A 268 -0.65 -46.00 17.72
C SER A 268 -2.19 -46.16 17.89
N VAL A 269 -2.79 -47.09 17.15
CA VAL A 269 -4.24 -47.38 17.19
C VAL A 269 -4.73 -47.61 18.62
N ARG A 270 -3.88 -48.20 19.46
CA ARG A 270 -4.18 -48.44 20.85
C ARG A 270 -4.23 -47.17 21.68
N SER A 271 -3.26 -46.24 21.49
CA SER A 271 -3.22 -44.96 22.16
C SER A 271 -4.40 -44.08 21.75
N ALA A 272 -4.69 -44.01 20.46
CA ALA A 272 -5.82 -43.25 19.92
C ALA A 272 -7.19 -43.76 20.46
N ASN A 273 -7.40 -45.08 20.51
CA ASN A 273 -8.64 -45.65 21.05
C ASN A 273 -8.79 -45.37 22.56
N CYS A 274 -7.73 -45.36 23.32
CA CYS A 274 -7.79 -45.04 24.74
C CYS A 274 -8.19 -43.57 24.97
N LEU A 275 -7.68 -42.63 24.17
CA LEU A 275 -8.05 -41.22 24.24
C LEU A 275 -9.50 -40.97 23.86
N LYS A 276 -10.00 -41.67 22.83
CA LYS A 276 -11.41 -41.61 22.44
C LYS A 276 -12.37 -42.13 23.54
N ASN A 277 -11.99 -43.20 24.22
CA ASN A 277 -12.78 -43.75 25.31
C ASN A 277 -12.87 -42.83 26.53
N ASP A 278 -11.88 -41.93 26.69
CA ASP A 278 -11.83 -40.92 27.75
C ASP A 278 -12.41 -39.57 27.32
N ASN A 279 -13.10 -39.52 26.14
CA ASN A 279 -13.69 -38.31 25.54
C ASN A 279 -12.72 -37.17 25.30
N ILE A 280 -11.45 -37.45 25.05
CA ILE A 280 -10.41 -36.48 24.70
C ILE A 280 -10.43 -36.34 23.17
N VAL A 281 -10.97 -35.24 22.67
CA VAL A 281 -11.15 -34.99 21.23
C VAL A 281 -10.07 -34.07 20.67
N TYR A 282 -9.70 -33.03 21.41
CA TYR A 282 -8.74 -32.00 20.99
C TYR A 282 -7.42 -32.11 21.75
N ILE A 283 -6.34 -31.62 21.13
CA ILE A 283 -5.02 -31.57 21.78
C ILE A 283 -5.08 -30.71 23.06
N GLY A 284 -5.92 -29.65 23.05
CA GLY A 284 -6.13 -28.82 24.23
C GLY A 284 -6.72 -29.57 25.43
N ASP A 285 -7.60 -30.57 25.20
CA ASP A 285 -8.13 -31.44 26.28
C ASP A 285 -7.03 -32.36 26.81
N LEU A 286 -6.17 -32.85 25.92
CA LEU A 286 -5.10 -33.78 26.26
C LEU A 286 -4.03 -33.13 27.15
N ILE A 287 -3.59 -31.91 26.84
CA ILE A 287 -2.52 -31.23 27.59
C ILE A 287 -2.95 -30.80 28.99
N GLN A 288 -4.24 -30.62 29.26
CA GLN A 288 -4.74 -30.31 30.60
C GLN A 288 -4.72 -31.53 31.54
N LYS A 289 -4.69 -32.73 30.99
CA LYS A 289 -4.59 -33.94 31.79
C LYS A 289 -3.19 -34.11 32.34
N THR A 290 -3.11 -34.48 33.63
CA THR A 290 -1.84 -34.84 34.26
C THR A 290 -1.43 -36.27 33.92
N GLU A 291 -0.15 -36.56 34.00
CA GLU A 291 0.35 -37.95 33.79
C GLU A 291 -0.32 -38.97 34.71
N ALA A 292 -0.64 -38.57 35.95
CA ALA A 292 -1.29 -39.41 36.94
C ALA A 292 -2.76 -39.71 36.54
N GLU A 293 -3.46 -38.79 35.94
CA GLU A 293 -4.82 -38.97 35.42
C GLU A 293 -4.83 -39.88 34.20
N MET A 294 -3.87 -39.69 33.28
CA MET A 294 -3.72 -40.53 32.10
C MET A 294 -3.46 -41.99 32.42
N LEU A 295 -2.67 -42.26 33.48
CA LEU A 295 -2.37 -43.62 33.95
C LEU A 295 -3.56 -44.28 34.69
N ARG A 296 -4.57 -43.52 35.10
CA ARG A 296 -5.80 -44.04 35.69
C ARG A 296 -6.82 -44.51 34.63
N THR A 297 -6.67 -44.11 33.36
CA THR A 297 -7.54 -44.51 32.26
C THR A 297 -7.39 -46.03 32.01
N PRO A 298 -8.49 -46.78 31.91
CA PRO A 298 -8.45 -48.22 31.66
C PRO A 298 -7.69 -48.53 30.35
N ASN A 299 -6.85 -49.54 30.35
CA ASN A 299 -6.03 -50.01 29.22
C ASN A 299 -4.96 -49.03 28.72
N PHE A 300 -4.68 -47.93 29.44
CA PHE A 300 -3.61 -47.01 29.16
C PHE A 300 -2.32 -47.36 29.88
N GLY A 301 -1.25 -47.58 29.12
CA GLY A 301 0.02 -48.05 29.66
C GLY A 301 1.17 -47.02 29.59
N ARG A 302 2.27 -47.25 30.33
CA ARG A 302 3.46 -46.38 30.29
C ARG A 302 4.03 -46.20 28.88
N LYS A 303 3.91 -47.17 27.98
CA LYS A 303 4.37 -47.04 26.59
C LYS A 303 3.57 -46.02 25.80
N SER A 304 2.22 -46.06 25.94
CA SER A 304 1.34 -45.06 25.32
C SER A 304 1.55 -43.66 25.89
N LEU A 305 1.85 -43.53 27.18
CA LEU A 305 2.16 -42.26 27.78
C LEU A 305 3.45 -41.65 27.21
N ASN A 306 4.49 -42.46 27.03
CA ASN A 306 5.76 -41.98 26.46
C ASN A 306 5.58 -41.55 24.97
N GLU A 307 4.84 -42.33 24.21
CA GLU A 307 4.48 -42.01 22.82
C GLU A 307 3.79 -40.63 22.70
N ILE A 308 2.78 -40.40 23.56
CA ILE A 308 2.07 -39.10 23.60
C ILE A 308 3.02 -37.97 24.04
N LYS A 309 3.89 -38.19 25.01
CA LYS A 309 4.85 -37.18 25.43
C LYS A 309 5.84 -36.81 24.32
N GLU A 310 6.33 -37.78 23.55
CA GLU A 310 7.21 -37.52 22.41
C GLU A 310 6.53 -36.69 21.33
N VAL A 311 5.29 -37.03 20.98
CA VAL A 311 4.52 -36.30 20.00
C VAL A 311 4.18 -34.88 20.47
N LEU A 312 3.74 -34.70 21.71
CA LEU A 312 3.52 -33.37 22.30
C LEU A 312 4.79 -32.54 22.39
N ALA A 313 5.92 -33.14 22.78
CA ALA A 313 7.20 -32.46 22.86
C ALA A 313 7.70 -31.97 21.50
N SER A 314 7.44 -32.71 20.40
CA SER A 314 7.74 -32.27 19.02
C SER A 314 6.97 -31.03 18.63
N MET A 315 5.80 -30.79 19.25
CA MET A 315 4.94 -29.63 19.06
C MET A 315 5.19 -28.51 20.10
N GLY A 316 6.17 -28.68 21.00
CA GLY A 316 6.47 -27.75 22.09
C GLY A 316 5.44 -27.75 23.22
N LEU A 317 4.63 -28.84 23.35
CA LEU A 317 3.58 -28.99 24.34
C LEU A 317 3.94 -30.07 25.37
N HIS A 318 3.32 -30.03 26.56
CA HIS A 318 3.50 -31.05 27.59
C HIS A 318 2.22 -31.26 28.41
N LEU A 319 2.08 -32.42 28.99
CA LEU A 319 0.93 -32.75 29.85
C LEU A 319 0.96 -31.92 31.15
N GLY A 320 -0.23 -31.55 31.64
CA GLY A 320 -0.39 -30.75 32.85
C GLY A 320 -0.24 -29.23 32.62
N MET A 321 -0.35 -28.76 31.36
CA MET A 321 -0.41 -27.33 31.06
C MET A 321 -1.80 -26.76 31.39
N GLU A 322 -1.85 -25.65 32.10
CA GLU A 322 -3.08 -24.91 32.30
C GLU A 322 -3.35 -24.00 31.10
N VAL A 323 -4.47 -24.22 30.43
CA VAL A 323 -4.94 -23.36 29.34
C VAL A 323 -6.14 -22.55 29.87
N PRO A 324 -5.97 -21.22 30.10
CA PRO A 324 -7.07 -20.40 30.61
C PRO A 324 -8.18 -20.34 29.56
N ASN A 325 -9.44 -20.46 30.03
CA ASN A 325 -10.66 -20.45 29.22
C ASN A 325 -10.80 -21.60 28.20
N TRP A 326 -10.24 -22.77 28.48
CA TRP A 326 -10.47 -24.00 27.72
C TRP A 326 -11.57 -24.86 28.40
N PRO A 327 -12.52 -25.50 27.63
CA PRO A 327 -12.74 -25.36 26.19
C PRO A 327 -13.50 -24.05 25.83
N PRO A 328 -13.23 -23.43 24.66
CA PRO A 328 -14.01 -22.29 24.20
C PRO A 328 -15.44 -22.69 23.84
N GLU A 329 -16.40 -21.78 24.02
CA GLU A 329 -17.82 -22.04 23.78
C GLU A 329 -18.14 -22.49 22.34
N ASN A 330 -17.29 -22.15 21.34
CA ASN A 330 -17.47 -22.45 19.92
C ASN A 330 -16.33 -23.28 19.32
N ILE A 331 -15.84 -24.31 20.05
CA ILE A 331 -14.65 -25.10 19.66
C ILE A 331 -14.81 -25.78 18.28
N GLU A 332 -15.99 -26.24 17.93
CA GLU A 332 -16.26 -26.91 16.65
C GLU A 332 -16.19 -25.95 15.45
N ASP A 333 -16.72 -24.73 15.61
CA ASP A 333 -16.68 -23.70 14.57
C ASP A 333 -15.27 -23.15 14.39
N LEU A 334 -14.50 -23.02 15.47
CA LEU A 334 -13.10 -22.62 15.44
C LEU A 334 -12.24 -23.70 14.76
N ALA A 335 -12.44 -24.97 15.07
CA ALA A 335 -11.71 -26.06 14.44
C ALA A 335 -11.98 -26.15 12.94
N LYS A 336 -13.23 -26.02 12.48
CA LYS A 336 -13.58 -25.98 11.05
C LYS A 336 -12.94 -24.84 10.29
N ARG A 337 -12.91 -23.63 10.85
CA ARG A 337 -12.25 -22.47 10.22
C ARG A 337 -10.75 -22.67 10.03
N PHE A 338 -10.11 -23.45 10.89
CA PHE A 338 -8.70 -23.80 10.76
C PHE A 338 -8.46 -24.94 9.77
N GLU A 339 -9.39 -25.92 9.65
CA GLU A 339 -9.32 -26.96 8.61
C GLU A 339 -9.43 -26.38 7.18
N ASP A 340 -10.22 -25.29 6.98
CA ASP A 340 -10.44 -24.64 5.68
C ASP A 340 -9.28 -23.69 5.26
N GLN A 341 -8.31 -23.44 6.11
CA GLN A 341 -7.16 -22.53 5.82
C GLN A 341 -5.87 -23.26 5.41
N TYR A 342 -5.86 -24.60 5.44
CA TYR A 342 -4.77 -25.46 5.00
C TYR A 342 -5.26 -26.51 4.00
#